data_78f4d3727c5e78ed58b49db436652e0f
#
_entry.id   78f4d3727c5e78ed58b49db436652e0f
#
_cell.length_a   1.000
_cell.length_b   1.000
_cell.length_c   1.000
_cell.angle_alpha   90.00
_cell.angle_beta   90.00
_cell.angle_gamma   90.00
#
_symmetry.space_group_name_H-M   'P 1'
#
loop_
_entity.id
_entity.type
_entity.pdbx_description
1 polymer ?
#
loop_
_entity_poly.entity_id
_entity_poly.type
_entity_poly.pdbx_seq_one_letter_code
_entity_poly.pdbx_strand_id
1 'polypeptide(L)'
;MSMRFVQVPKKYPFYYVPLVGISVGHTRLSIPPTVFALKPNGTGGGVIIDSGTPTTALADGAYGPLREELRRQLNGSLVSPPANSGMDLCMVVAHEKTVPSLVFHFSGGADMVLPPENYWVRLDNSTSCMVMHISNGMSVIGKFQLQNMHLLYDLAKDELSFQRADCSSL
;
A
#
# COMPACT_ATOMS: atom_id res chain seq x y z
N MET A 1 -0.82 5.40 15.95
CA MET A 1 -0.04 6.41 15.20
C MET A 1 -1.02 7.34 14.52
N SER A 2 -0.62 8.59 14.27
CA SER A 2 -1.50 9.54 13.61
C SER A 2 -0.75 10.40 12.59
N MET A 3 -1.50 10.95 11.63
CA MET A 3 -1.00 11.87 10.61
C MET A 3 -2.10 12.87 10.23
N ARG A 4 -1.69 14.07 9.84
CA ARG A 4 -2.64 15.06 9.31
C ARG A 4 -2.98 14.75 7.85
N PHE A 5 -4.23 14.98 7.47
CA PHE A 5 -4.62 14.93 6.07
C PHE A 5 -3.91 16.02 5.25
N VAL A 6 -3.67 15.72 3.98
CA VAL A 6 -3.22 16.74 3.02
C VAL A 6 -4.39 17.66 2.71
N GLN A 7 -4.19 18.96 2.89
CA GLN A 7 -5.21 19.94 2.60
C GLN A 7 -5.44 20.05 1.09
N VAL A 8 -6.67 19.85 0.68
CA VAL A 8 -7.09 19.89 -0.73
C VAL A 8 -8.32 20.80 -0.88
N PRO A 9 -8.55 21.39 -2.06
CA PRO A 9 -9.78 22.13 -2.31
C PRO A 9 -11.03 21.28 -2.02
N LYS A 10 -12.06 21.85 -1.41
CA LYS A 10 -13.31 21.16 -0.98
C LYS A 10 -14.03 20.35 -2.08
N LYS A 11 -13.72 20.61 -3.35
CA LYS A 11 -14.29 19.85 -4.49
C LYS A 11 -13.76 18.42 -4.64
N TYR A 12 -12.73 18.03 -3.88
CA TYR A 12 -12.18 16.69 -3.89
C TYR A 12 -12.69 15.91 -2.68
N PRO A 13 -13.57 14.92 -2.87
CA PRO A 13 -14.27 14.23 -1.76
C PRO A 13 -13.43 13.06 -1.18
N PHE A 14 -12.10 13.10 -1.29
CA PHE A 14 -11.23 12.04 -0.84
C PHE A 14 -10.39 12.45 0.36
N TYR A 15 -9.99 11.46 1.16
CA TYR A 15 -9.05 11.62 2.27
C TYR A 15 -7.62 11.45 1.76
N TYR A 16 -6.96 12.56 1.48
CA TYR A 16 -5.57 12.56 1.04
C TYR A 16 -4.62 12.41 2.22
N VAL A 17 -3.69 11.45 2.12
CA VAL A 17 -2.71 11.14 3.15
C VAL A 17 -1.28 11.48 2.69
N PRO A 18 -0.42 11.97 3.59
CA PRO A 18 0.91 12.47 3.25
C PRO A 18 1.93 11.32 3.19
N LEU A 19 1.75 10.36 2.27
CA LEU A 19 2.74 9.31 2.04
C LEU A 19 4.03 9.93 1.51
N VAL A 20 5.16 9.57 2.11
CA VAL A 20 6.49 10.11 1.74
C VAL A 20 7.49 9.02 1.36
N GLY A 21 7.08 7.76 1.45
CA GLY A 21 7.94 6.65 1.01
C GLY A 21 7.42 5.29 1.42
N ILE A 22 8.08 4.27 0.90
CA ILE A 22 7.77 2.85 1.14
C ILE A 22 9.07 2.13 1.48
N SER A 23 9.01 1.17 2.41
CA SER A 23 10.09 0.20 2.64
C SER A 23 9.60 -1.23 2.41
N VAL A 24 10.52 -2.09 1.97
CA VAL A 24 10.35 -3.54 1.83
C VAL A 24 11.30 -4.21 2.81
N GLY A 25 10.78 -4.80 3.87
CA GLY A 25 11.61 -5.24 4.99
C GLY A 25 12.41 -4.06 5.55
N HIS A 26 13.72 -4.18 5.56
CA HIS A 26 14.64 -3.12 6.03
C HIS A 26 15.10 -2.14 4.94
N THR A 27 14.69 -2.35 3.70
CA THR A 27 15.14 -1.55 2.56
C THR A 27 14.17 -0.42 2.27
N ARG A 28 14.57 0.84 2.49
CA ARG A 28 13.84 2.03 2.05
C ARG A 28 13.96 2.15 0.54
N LEU A 29 12.82 2.26 -0.16
CA LEU A 29 12.81 2.42 -1.61
C LEU A 29 13.23 3.83 -2.03
N SER A 30 14.00 3.92 -3.11
CA SER A 30 14.39 5.19 -3.72
C SER A 30 13.26 5.72 -4.62
N ILE A 31 12.23 6.29 -3.99
CA ILE A 31 11.07 6.88 -4.66
C ILE A 31 11.14 8.40 -4.49
N PRO A 32 11.18 9.16 -5.58
CA PRO A 32 11.13 10.61 -5.48
C PRO A 32 9.85 11.10 -4.80
N PRO A 33 9.91 12.05 -3.85
CA PRO A 33 8.72 12.56 -3.15
C PRO A 33 7.62 13.10 -4.08
N THR A 34 8.00 13.57 -5.26
CA THR A 34 7.07 14.06 -6.30
C THR A 34 6.11 13.01 -6.81
N VAL A 35 6.44 11.71 -6.67
CA VAL A 35 5.55 10.59 -7.05
C VAL A 35 4.29 10.58 -6.20
N PHE A 36 4.39 10.99 -4.93
CA PHE A 36 3.26 11.03 -3.99
C PHE A 36 2.62 12.42 -3.89
N ALA A 37 3.20 13.42 -4.56
CA ALA A 37 2.71 14.77 -4.48
C ALA A 37 1.38 14.96 -5.23
N LEU A 38 0.47 15.73 -4.64
CA LEU A 38 -0.71 16.22 -5.34
C LEU A 38 -0.25 17.19 -6.44
N LYS A 39 -0.77 17.01 -7.67
CA LYS A 39 -0.46 17.94 -8.77
C LYS A 39 -1.02 19.34 -8.49
N PRO A 40 -0.36 20.38 -9.01
CA PRO A 40 -0.89 21.74 -8.93
C PRO A 40 -2.35 21.81 -9.40
N ASN A 41 -3.16 22.59 -8.73
CA ASN A 41 -4.61 22.71 -8.98
C ASN A 41 -5.44 21.46 -8.66
N GLY A 42 -4.85 20.43 -8.05
CA GLY A 42 -5.55 19.20 -7.69
C GLY A 42 -6.04 18.36 -8.86
N THR A 43 -5.42 18.50 -10.04
CA THR A 43 -5.82 17.77 -11.27
C THR A 43 -5.34 16.32 -11.30
N GLY A 44 -4.93 15.75 -10.18
CA GLY A 44 -4.46 14.37 -10.04
C GLY A 44 -3.21 14.26 -9.18
N GLY A 45 -2.64 13.06 -9.13
CA GLY A 45 -1.55 12.73 -8.21
C GLY A 45 -2.04 12.62 -6.76
N GLY A 46 -1.10 12.63 -5.83
CA GLY A 46 -1.41 12.41 -4.42
C GLY A 46 -1.66 10.95 -4.07
N VAL A 47 -1.91 10.74 -2.79
CA VAL A 47 -2.26 9.42 -2.23
C VAL A 47 -3.54 9.57 -1.42
N ILE A 48 -4.54 8.76 -1.71
CA ILE A 48 -5.76 8.70 -0.90
C ILE A 48 -5.84 7.38 -0.13
N ILE A 49 -6.59 7.41 0.97
CA ILE A 49 -6.99 6.20 1.68
C ILE A 49 -8.49 5.98 1.44
N ASP A 50 -8.85 4.79 0.96
CA ASP A 50 -10.22 4.49 0.56
C ASP A 50 -10.58 3.04 0.88
N SER A 51 -11.37 2.84 1.93
CA SER A 51 -11.89 1.52 2.32
C SER A 51 -12.93 0.95 1.34
N GLY A 52 -13.42 1.76 0.40
CA GLY A 52 -14.29 1.33 -0.70
C GLY A 52 -13.54 0.70 -1.87
N THR A 53 -12.25 0.99 -2.01
CA THR A 53 -11.39 0.38 -3.03
C THR A 53 -10.87 -0.98 -2.53
N PRO A 54 -11.01 -2.08 -3.31
CA PRO A 54 -10.63 -3.43 -2.85
C PRO A 54 -9.16 -3.58 -2.50
N THR A 55 -8.25 -3.12 -3.36
CA THR A 55 -6.80 -3.31 -3.21
C THR A 55 -6.05 -2.01 -3.49
N THR A 56 -4.85 -1.89 -2.95
CA THR A 56 -3.99 -0.73 -3.20
C THR A 56 -3.54 -0.67 -4.66
N ALA A 57 -3.63 0.52 -5.23
CA ALA A 57 -3.03 0.85 -6.51
C ALA A 57 -2.00 1.99 -6.30
N LEU A 58 -0.77 1.77 -6.72
CA LEU A 58 0.32 2.74 -6.58
C LEU A 58 0.65 3.36 -7.93
N ALA A 59 0.93 4.65 -7.94
CA ALA A 59 1.48 5.31 -9.11
C ALA A 59 2.75 4.60 -9.60
N ASP A 60 2.98 4.59 -10.91
CA ASP A 60 4.08 3.85 -11.56
C ASP A 60 5.44 4.09 -10.90
N GLY A 61 5.76 5.34 -10.62
CA GLY A 61 7.02 5.71 -9.95
C GLY A 61 7.19 5.15 -8.53
N ALA A 62 6.13 4.60 -7.92
CA ALA A 62 6.19 3.90 -6.64
C ALA A 62 6.04 2.38 -6.81
N TYR A 63 5.17 1.94 -7.71
CA TYR A 63 4.94 0.52 -7.97
C TYR A 63 6.17 -0.17 -8.57
N GLY A 64 6.83 0.45 -9.54
CA GLY A 64 8.03 -0.10 -10.18
C GLY A 64 9.14 -0.43 -9.16
N PRO A 65 9.62 0.55 -8.37
CA PRO A 65 10.61 0.29 -7.31
C PRO A 65 10.16 -0.76 -6.28
N LEU A 66 8.88 -0.77 -5.87
CA LEU A 66 8.34 -1.79 -4.97
C LEU A 66 8.45 -3.19 -5.57
N ARG A 67 8.00 -3.34 -6.79
CA ARG A 67 8.03 -4.59 -7.54
C ARG A 67 9.44 -5.14 -7.71
N GLU A 68 10.38 -4.30 -8.12
CA GLU A 68 11.77 -4.69 -8.34
C GLU A 68 12.46 -5.08 -7.03
N GLU A 69 12.21 -4.38 -5.93
CA GLU A 69 12.79 -4.75 -4.64
C GLU A 69 12.21 -6.06 -4.10
N LEU A 70 10.89 -6.30 -4.25
CA LEU A 70 10.29 -7.59 -3.91
C LEU A 70 10.89 -8.71 -4.77
N ARG A 71 11.07 -8.51 -6.08
CA ARG A 71 11.75 -9.48 -6.96
C ARG A 71 13.16 -9.80 -6.47
N ARG A 72 13.90 -8.77 -6.07
CA ARG A 72 15.27 -8.95 -5.56
C ARG A 72 15.31 -9.76 -4.26
N GLN A 73 14.41 -9.44 -3.30
CA GLN A 73 14.37 -10.14 -2.00
C GLN A 73 13.82 -11.57 -2.11
N LEU A 74 12.85 -11.79 -3.00
CA LEU A 74 12.18 -13.07 -3.18
C LEU A 74 12.77 -13.91 -4.33
N ASN A 75 13.95 -13.54 -4.82
CA ASN A 75 14.63 -14.23 -5.92
C ASN A 75 14.75 -15.73 -5.65
N GLY A 76 14.40 -16.55 -6.64
CA GLY A 76 14.37 -18.02 -6.54
C GLY A 76 13.08 -18.60 -5.94
N SER A 77 12.21 -17.76 -5.35
CA SER A 77 10.90 -18.20 -4.81
C SER A 77 9.72 -17.82 -5.72
N LEU A 78 9.95 -16.94 -6.69
CA LEU A 78 8.92 -16.45 -7.58
C LEU A 78 8.60 -17.43 -8.71
N VAL A 79 7.33 -17.49 -9.06
CA VAL A 79 6.80 -18.26 -10.18
C VAL A 79 6.00 -17.37 -11.12
N SER A 80 5.76 -17.84 -12.34
CA SER A 80 4.88 -17.11 -13.27
C SER A 80 3.47 -17.02 -12.70
N PRO A 81 2.84 -15.83 -12.76
CA PRO A 81 1.44 -15.69 -12.37
C PRO A 81 0.54 -16.62 -13.19
N PRO A 82 -0.56 -17.13 -12.62
CA PRO A 82 -1.54 -17.90 -13.36
C PRO A 82 -2.11 -17.09 -14.54
N ALA A 83 -2.34 -17.74 -15.66
CA ALA A 83 -2.89 -17.09 -16.85
C ALA A 83 -4.20 -16.37 -16.51
N ASN A 84 -4.37 -15.17 -17.03
CA ASN A 84 -5.55 -14.31 -16.83
C ASN A 84 -5.88 -13.95 -15.36
N SER A 85 -4.95 -14.16 -14.43
CA SER A 85 -5.16 -13.80 -13.01
C SER A 85 -5.12 -12.28 -12.76
N GLY A 86 -4.48 -11.51 -13.64
CA GLY A 86 -4.21 -10.08 -13.44
C GLY A 86 -3.14 -9.80 -12.38
N MET A 87 -2.49 -10.85 -11.85
CA MET A 87 -1.42 -10.72 -10.85
C MET A 87 -0.07 -10.47 -11.52
N ASP A 88 0.83 -9.80 -10.81
CA ASP A 88 2.18 -9.49 -11.32
C ASP A 88 3.28 -10.32 -10.64
N LEU A 89 3.24 -10.44 -9.32
CA LEU A 89 4.21 -11.24 -8.56
C LEU A 89 3.51 -12.39 -7.85
N CYS A 90 3.96 -13.62 -8.12
CA CYS A 90 3.47 -14.82 -7.47
C CYS A 90 4.62 -15.72 -7.01
N MET A 91 4.36 -16.56 -6.02
CA MET A 91 5.29 -17.53 -5.50
C MET A 91 4.61 -18.84 -5.10
N VAL A 92 5.39 -19.86 -4.87
CA VAL A 92 4.91 -21.11 -4.30
C VAL A 92 4.54 -20.89 -2.83
N VAL A 93 3.38 -21.39 -2.41
CA VAL A 93 2.87 -21.27 -1.03
C VAL A 93 3.89 -21.71 0.03
N ALA A 94 4.71 -22.71 -0.26
CA ALA A 94 5.78 -23.17 0.65
C ALA A 94 6.77 -22.06 1.06
N HIS A 95 6.90 -21.00 0.27
CA HIS A 95 7.83 -19.89 0.50
C HIS A 95 7.15 -18.62 1.09
N GLU A 96 5.86 -18.64 1.37
CA GLU A 96 5.11 -17.45 1.89
C GLU A 96 5.75 -16.82 3.12
N LYS A 97 6.37 -17.62 3.98
CA LYS A 97 7.04 -17.14 5.20
C LYS A 97 8.28 -16.28 4.93
N THR A 98 8.77 -16.24 3.70
CA THR A 98 9.91 -15.40 3.30
C THR A 98 9.48 -14.03 2.83
N VAL A 99 8.18 -13.79 2.65
CA VAL A 99 7.64 -12.49 2.23
C VAL A 99 7.92 -11.44 3.30
N PRO A 100 8.62 -10.33 2.98
CA PRO A 100 8.91 -9.29 3.95
C PRO A 100 7.67 -8.47 4.31
N SER A 101 7.67 -7.77 5.43
CA SER A 101 6.67 -6.74 5.68
C SER A 101 6.94 -5.51 4.81
N LEU A 102 5.88 -4.79 4.43
CA LEU A 102 6.00 -3.46 3.85
C LEU A 102 5.79 -2.40 4.94
N VAL A 103 6.36 -1.23 4.73
CA VAL A 103 6.08 -0.06 5.58
C VAL A 103 5.72 1.12 4.68
N PHE A 104 4.54 1.69 4.89
CA PHE A 104 4.17 2.97 4.32
C PHE A 104 4.53 4.07 5.32
N HIS A 105 5.44 4.96 4.91
CA HIS A 105 5.92 6.06 5.73
C HIS A 105 5.16 7.33 5.41
N PHE A 106 4.55 7.91 6.42
CA PHE A 106 3.84 9.18 6.29
C PHE A 106 4.63 10.33 6.92
N SER A 107 4.37 11.55 6.48
CA SER A 107 4.98 12.72 7.09
C SER A 107 4.59 12.81 8.58
N GLY A 108 5.49 13.38 9.39
CA GLY A 108 5.30 13.40 10.83
C GLY A 108 5.72 12.12 11.57
N GLY A 109 6.28 11.14 10.85
CA GLY A 109 6.85 9.93 11.46
C GLY A 109 5.84 8.82 11.75
N ALA A 110 4.65 8.87 11.15
CA ALA A 110 3.69 7.78 11.23
C ALA A 110 4.03 6.69 10.23
N ASP A 111 4.29 5.47 10.71
CA ASP A 111 4.63 4.31 9.90
C ASP A 111 3.52 3.25 9.95
N MET A 112 2.94 2.94 8.80
CA MET A 112 1.95 1.88 8.66
C MET A 112 2.64 0.60 8.20
N VAL A 113 2.80 -0.33 9.13
CA VAL A 113 3.39 -1.64 8.83
C VAL A 113 2.33 -2.57 8.27
N LEU A 114 2.57 -3.08 7.07
CA LEU A 114 1.76 -4.06 6.39
C LEU A 114 2.48 -5.43 6.45
N PRO A 115 2.02 -6.36 7.29
CA PRO A 115 2.57 -7.71 7.27
C PRO A 115 2.17 -8.44 5.97
N PRO A 116 2.81 -9.57 5.64
CA PRO A 116 2.54 -10.28 4.39
C PRO A 116 1.05 -10.52 4.11
N GLU A 117 0.28 -10.91 5.10
CA GLU A 117 -1.16 -11.17 4.98
C GLU A 117 -1.99 -9.95 4.55
N ASN A 118 -1.44 -8.73 4.69
CA ASN A 118 -2.10 -7.50 4.25
C ASN A 118 -1.76 -7.10 2.80
N TYR A 119 -0.94 -7.85 2.08
CA TYR A 119 -0.67 -7.53 0.67
C TYR A 119 -0.32 -8.74 -0.20
N TRP A 120 -0.34 -9.95 0.41
CA TRP A 120 -0.10 -11.22 -0.27
C TRP A 120 -1.26 -12.19 0.01
N VAL A 121 -1.77 -12.88 -1.00
CA VAL A 121 -2.93 -13.76 -0.85
C VAL A 121 -2.70 -15.09 -1.54
N ARG A 122 -3.18 -16.17 -0.94
CA ARG A 122 -3.26 -17.48 -1.59
C ARG A 122 -4.37 -17.48 -2.63
N LEU A 123 -4.02 -17.82 -3.85
CA LEU A 123 -4.99 -18.06 -4.93
C LEU A 123 -5.51 -19.50 -4.89
N ASP A 124 -4.62 -20.44 -4.55
CA ASP A 124 -4.90 -21.86 -4.44
C ASP A 124 -3.95 -22.54 -3.43
N ASN A 125 -3.93 -23.88 -3.39
CA ASN A 125 -3.07 -24.64 -2.47
C ASN A 125 -1.58 -24.59 -2.82
N SER A 126 -1.22 -24.11 -4.00
CA SER A 126 0.16 -24.09 -4.51
C SER A 126 0.72 -22.69 -4.71
N THR A 127 -0.13 -21.70 -4.98
CA THR A 127 0.26 -20.38 -5.47
C THR A 127 -0.30 -19.27 -4.60
N SER A 128 0.55 -18.34 -4.23
CA SER A 128 0.17 -17.08 -3.59
C SER A 128 0.76 -15.88 -4.34
N CYS A 129 0.05 -14.75 -4.34
CA CYS A 129 0.38 -13.61 -5.16
C CYS A 129 0.19 -12.28 -4.41
N MET A 130 0.95 -11.27 -4.84
CA MET A 130 0.80 -9.90 -4.38
C MET A 130 -0.51 -9.28 -4.93
N VAL A 131 -1.29 -8.67 -4.05
CA VAL A 131 -2.55 -7.99 -4.38
C VAL A 131 -2.42 -6.47 -4.30
N MET A 132 -1.47 -5.96 -5.05
CA MET A 132 -1.28 -4.54 -5.32
C MET A 132 -1.12 -4.33 -6.82
N HIS A 133 -1.56 -3.17 -7.32
CA HIS A 133 -1.60 -2.88 -8.74
C HIS A 133 -0.93 -1.56 -9.06
N ILE A 134 -0.59 -1.38 -10.33
CA ILE A 134 -0.14 -0.10 -10.86
C ILE A 134 -1.33 0.84 -11.11
N SER A 135 -1.13 2.12 -10.86
CA SER A 135 -2.08 3.19 -11.17
C SER A 135 -1.44 4.21 -12.12
N ASN A 136 -2.23 4.71 -13.05
CA ASN A 136 -1.82 5.75 -14.00
C ASN A 136 -2.01 7.17 -13.43
N GLY A 137 -1.55 7.42 -12.21
CA GLY A 137 -1.62 8.77 -11.65
C GLY A 137 -1.70 8.82 -10.13
N MET A 138 -2.90 8.84 -9.55
CA MET A 138 -3.11 8.89 -8.11
C MET A 138 -2.89 7.52 -7.49
N SER A 139 -2.23 7.47 -6.32
CA SER A 139 -2.16 6.25 -5.53
C SER A 139 -3.38 6.13 -4.61
N VAL A 140 -3.85 4.90 -4.41
CA VAL A 140 -4.98 4.60 -3.53
C VAL A 140 -4.57 3.49 -2.57
N ILE A 141 -4.68 3.72 -1.27
CA ILE A 141 -4.52 2.68 -0.25
C ILE A 141 -5.89 2.04 -0.03
N GLY A 142 -6.04 0.80 -0.48
CA GLY A 142 -7.31 0.07 -0.49
C GLY A 142 -7.52 -0.79 0.76
N LYS A 143 -8.76 -1.32 0.89
CA LYS A 143 -9.20 -2.03 2.11
C LYS A 143 -8.39 -3.30 2.41
N PHE A 144 -7.87 -4.01 1.40
CA PHE A 144 -7.11 -5.23 1.64
C PHE A 144 -5.85 -4.95 2.47
N GLN A 145 -5.18 -3.82 2.22
CA GLN A 145 -4.02 -3.38 2.98
C GLN A 145 -4.39 -2.85 4.37
N LEU A 146 -5.65 -2.45 4.57
CA LEU A 146 -6.16 -1.91 5.84
C LEU A 146 -6.78 -2.98 6.75
N GLN A 147 -6.71 -4.26 6.39
CA GLN A 147 -7.19 -5.35 7.22
C GLN A 147 -6.48 -5.38 8.57
N ASN A 148 -7.21 -5.75 9.62
CA ASN A 148 -6.70 -5.80 10.99
C ASN A 148 -6.09 -4.47 11.46
N MET A 149 -6.74 -3.37 11.10
CA MET A 149 -6.41 -2.02 11.55
C MET A 149 -7.66 -1.28 12.04
N HIS A 150 -7.57 -0.64 13.17
CA HIS A 150 -8.51 0.41 13.56
C HIS A 150 -8.07 1.71 12.90
N LEU A 151 -8.99 2.36 12.20
CA LEU A 151 -8.81 3.66 11.56
C LEU A 151 -9.79 4.65 12.18
N LEU A 152 -9.28 5.78 12.66
CA LEU A 152 -10.09 6.87 13.21
C LEU A 152 -9.87 8.13 12.34
N TYR A 153 -10.93 8.57 11.69
CA TYR A 153 -10.96 9.82 10.91
C TYR A 153 -11.49 10.95 11.80
N ASP A 154 -10.60 11.71 12.42
CA ASP A 154 -10.95 12.90 13.21
C ASP A 154 -11.01 14.14 12.29
N LEU A 155 -12.19 14.39 11.74
CA LEU A 155 -12.39 15.49 10.78
C LEU A 155 -12.32 16.86 11.45
N ALA A 156 -12.52 16.96 12.78
CA ALA A 156 -12.39 18.21 13.50
C ALA A 156 -10.92 18.63 13.67
N LYS A 157 -10.02 17.67 13.70
CA LYS A 157 -8.56 17.89 13.78
C LYS A 157 -7.83 17.74 12.46
N ASP A 158 -8.53 17.40 11.37
CA ASP A 158 -7.91 17.03 10.09
C ASP A 158 -6.87 15.91 10.24
N GLU A 159 -7.19 14.88 11.02
CA GLU A 159 -6.25 13.83 11.40
C GLU A 159 -6.79 12.42 11.13
N LEU A 160 -5.94 11.55 10.63
CA LEU A 160 -6.15 10.11 10.57
C LEU A 160 -5.26 9.42 11.59
N SER A 161 -5.85 8.68 12.49
CA SER A 161 -5.14 7.78 13.40
C SER A 161 -5.35 6.34 12.98
N PHE A 162 -4.32 5.53 13.17
CA PHE A 162 -4.38 4.09 12.89
C PHE A 162 -3.56 3.28 13.89
N GLN A 163 -4.03 2.07 14.16
CA GLN A 163 -3.32 1.06 14.95
C GLN A 163 -3.69 -0.34 14.50
N ARG A 164 -2.80 -1.29 14.68
CA ARG A 164 -3.12 -2.70 14.47
C ARG A 164 -4.19 -3.14 15.47
N ALA A 165 -5.07 -4.00 15.00
CA ALA A 165 -6.14 -4.62 15.78
C ALA A 165 -6.30 -6.08 15.31
N ASP A 166 -6.77 -6.94 16.18
CA ASP A 166 -7.28 -8.25 15.82
C ASP A 166 -8.80 -8.14 15.63
N CYS A 167 -9.21 -7.91 14.38
CA CYS A 167 -10.64 -7.76 14.07
C CYS A 167 -11.43 -9.09 14.15
N SER A 168 -10.75 -10.22 14.31
CA SER A 168 -11.43 -11.52 14.52
C SER A 168 -11.92 -11.70 15.95
N SER A 169 -11.43 -10.88 16.87
CA SER A 169 -11.76 -10.89 18.30
C SER A 169 -12.75 -9.79 18.72
N LEU A 170 -13.33 -9.06 17.76
CA LEU A 170 -14.29 -7.97 18.00
C LEU A 170 -15.75 -8.44 17.96
#